data_30cb6a547b2c1a3ab4cb79d4edda788a
#
_entry.id   30cb6a547b2c1a3ab4cb79d4edda788a
#
_cell.length_a   1.000
_cell.length_b   1.000
_cell.length_c   1.000
_cell.angle_alpha   90.00
_cell.angle_beta   90.00
_cell.angle_gamma   90.00
#
_symmetry.space_group_name_H-M   'P 1'
#
loop_
_entity.id
_entity.type
_entity.pdbx_description
1 polymer ?
#
loop_
_entity_poly.entity_id
_entity_poly.type
_entity_poly.pdbx_seq_one_letter_code
_entity_poly.pdbx_strand_id
1 'polypeptide(L)'
;GGNVLSIHKKMANDPKLLQAFSQQFAICKQDITHIPAKYMELMLMLMGCCAGNSVTIKTHGELAVKKGATMDEIGEVLRLVFFYYGASAIIPAVELFEELEEG
;
A
#
# COMPACT_ATOMS: atom_id res chain seq x y z
N GLY A 1 -4.02 -10.06 3.90
CA GLY A 1 -4.43 -10.77 2.75
C GLY A 1 -3.45 -11.81 2.27
N GLY A 2 -3.68 -12.29 1.06
CA GLY A 2 -2.89 -13.34 0.46
C GLY A 2 -1.40 -13.05 0.33
N ASN A 3 -1.05 -11.78 0.11
CA ASN A 3 0.36 -11.39 -0.01
C ASN A 3 1.12 -11.57 1.29
N VAL A 4 0.49 -11.28 2.43
CA VAL A 4 1.11 -11.47 3.75
C VAL A 4 1.36 -12.96 4.00
N LEU A 5 0.37 -13.80 3.69
CA LEU A 5 0.53 -15.26 3.84
C LEU A 5 1.63 -15.80 2.94
N SER A 6 1.72 -15.32 1.70
CA SER A 6 2.76 -15.74 0.76
C SER A 6 4.16 -15.37 1.27
N ILE A 7 4.31 -14.17 1.81
CA ILE A 7 5.57 -13.71 2.39
C ILE A 7 5.94 -14.56 3.61
N HIS A 8 4.98 -14.86 4.48
CA HIS A 8 5.20 -15.71 5.64
C HIS A 8 5.68 -17.10 5.24
N LYS A 9 5.10 -17.70 4.20
CA LYS A 9 5.54 -18.99 3.70
C LYS A 9 6.97 -18.94 3.18
N LYS A 10 7.32 -17.87 2.45
CA LYS A 10 8.67 -17.71 1.93
C LYS A 10 9.71 -17.52 3.02
N MET A 11 9.29 -16.97 4.16
CA MET A 11 10.18 -16.74 5.31
C MET A 11 10.25 -17.95 6.26
N ALA A 12 9.51 -19.04 5.98
CA ALA A 12 9.43 -20.18 6.89
C ALA A 12 10.78 -20.85 7.17
N ASN A 13 11.76 -20.69 6.24
CA ASN A 13 13.10 -21.24 6.41
C ASN A 13 13.98 -20.40 7.35
N ASP A 14 13.52 -19.22 7.75
CA ASP A 14 14.24 -18.37 8.69
C ASP A 14 13.27 -17.92 9.81
N PRO A 15 13.19 -18.70 10.90
CA PRO A 15 12.24 -18.39 11.97
C PRO A 15 12.46 -17.03 12.63
N LYS A 16 13.70 -16.57 12.72
CA LYS A 16 13.99 -15.25 13.30
C LYS A 16 13.50 -14.12 12.41
N LEU A 17 13.67 -14.26 11.11
CA LEU A 17 13.16 -13.28 10.14
C LEU A 17 11.64 -13.26 10.16
N LEU A 18 11.01 -14.43 10.19
CA LEU A 18 9.56 -14.53 10.27
C LEU A 18 9.02 -13.86 11.53
N GLN A 19 9.67 -14.10 12.68
CA GLN A 19 9.28 -13.48 13.94
C GLN A 19 9.41 -11.95 13.89
N ALA A 20 10.54 -11.46 13.37
CA ALA A 20 10.77 -10.02 13.22
C ALA A 20 9.72 -9.37 12.30
N PHE A 21 9.40 -10.02 11.18
CA PHE A 21 8.38 -9.54 10.25
C PHE A 21 7.01 -9.48 10.93
N SER A 22 6.65 -10.55 11.67
CA SER A 22 5.34 -10.60 12.34
C SER A 22 5.23 -9.53 13.42
N GLN A 23 6.29 -9.29 14.19
CA GLN A 23 6.31 -8.24 15.21
C GLN A 23 6.24 -6.85 14.58
N GLN A 24 7.00 -6.62 13.53
CA GLN A 24 6.97 -5.36 12.80
C GLN A 24 5.56 -5.06 12.28
N PHE A 25 4.93 -6.04 11.67
CA PHE A 25 3.57 -5.88 11.16
C PHE A 25 2.58 -5.54 12.27
N ALA A 26 2.67 -6.27 13.39
CA ALA A 26 1.76 -6.05 14.51
C ALA A 26 1.90 -4.65 15.11
N ILE A 27 3.14 -4.20 15.31
CA ILE A 27 3.42 -2.94 15.98
C ILE A 27 3.30 -1.76 15.02
N CYS A 28 3.87 -1.88 13.82
CA CYS A 28 3.98 -0.75 12.91
C CYS A 28 2.76 -0.56 12.01
N LYS A 29 1.88 -1.54 11.91
CA LYS A 29 0.68 -1.42 11.08
C LYS A 29 -0.61 -1.71 11.86
N GLN A 30 -0.70 -2.84 12.54
CA GLN A 30 -1.95 -3.22 13.20
C GLN A 30 -2.26 -2.38 14.43
N ASP A 31 -1.23 -1.86 15.09
CA ASP A 31 -1.39 -1.04 16.30
C ASP A 31 -1.58 0.45 16.01
N ILE A 32 -1.78 0.82 14.75
CA ILE A 32 -2.10 2.20 14.37
C ILE A 32 -3.57 2.46 14.71
N THR A 33 -3.83 3.38 15.65
CA THR A 33 -5.19 3.66 16.12
C THR A 33 -5.60 5.12 15.99
N HIS A 34 -4.66 6.04 15.86
CA HIS A 34 -4.93 7.47 15.78
C HIS A 34 -5.18 7.95 14.35
N ILE A 35 -4.63 7.29 13.36
CA ILE A 35 -4.82 7.63 11.95
C ILE A 35 -5.97 6.77 11.42
N PRO A 36 -7.05 7.37 10.88
CA PRO A 36 -8.13 6.58 10.29
C PRO A 36 -7.62 5.63 9.22
N ALA A 37 -8.22 4.43 9.17
CA ALA A 37 -7.74 3.35 8.32
C ALA A 37 -7.65 3.74 6.84
N LYS A 38 -8.60 4.52 6.34
CA LYS A 38 -8.60 5.01 4.96
C LYS A 38 -7.30 5.76 4.64
N TYR A 39 -6.92 6.68 5.52
CA TYR A 39 -5.73 7.50 5.30
C TYR A 39 -4.46 6.70 5.47
N MET A 40 -4.44 5.75 6.40
CA MET A 40 -3.31 4.85 6.54
C MET A 40 -3.04 4.09 5.25
N GLU A 41 -4.09 3.56 4.63
CA GLU A 41 -3.95 2.82 3.38
C GLU A 41 -3.52 3.72 2.22
N LEU A 42 -4.01 4.96 2.17
CA LEU A 42 -3.56 5.93 1.19
C LEU A 42 -2.09 6.28 1.36
N MET A 43 -1.63 6.41 2.60
CA MET A 43 -0.21 6.65 2.90
C MET A 43 0.67 5.48 2.46
N LEU A 44 0.21 4.24 2.69
CA LEU A 44 0.96 3.06 2.26
C LEU A 44 1.00 2.95 0.74
N MET A 45 -0.09 3.28 0.05
CA MET A 45 -0.10 3.36 -1.41
C MET A 45 0.91 4.38 -1.90
N LEU A 46 0.98 5.56 -1.27
CA LEU A 46 1.94 6.60 -1.60
C LEU A 46 3.37 6.10 -1.43
N MET A 47 3.65 5.43 -0.31
CA MET A 47 4.98 4.87 -0.07
C MET A 47 5.34 3.82 -1.12
N GLY A 48 4.35 3.03 -1.57
CA GLY A 48 4.54 2.09 -2.66
C GLY A 48 4.97 2.78 -3.95
N CYS A 49 4.36 3.93 -4.26
CA CYS A 49 4.76 4.75 -5.42
C CYS A 49 6.20 5.21 -5.29
N CYS A 50 6.57 5.71 -4.11
CA CYS A 50 7.93 6.21 -3.86
C CYS A 50 8.97 5.10 -3.97
N ALA A 51 8.63 3.90 -3.56
CA ALA A 51 9.51 2.74 -3.59
C ALA A 51 9.51 2.02 -4.95
N GLY A 52 8.61 2.39 -5.85
CA GLY A 52 8.45 1.70 -7.13
C GLY A 52 7.92 0.27 -6.97
N ASN A 53 7.12 0.01 -5.94
CA ASN A 53 6.62 -1.32 -5.63
C ASN A 53 5.16 -1.45 -6.05
N SER A 54 4.94 -2.07 -7.22
CA SER A 54 3.60 -2.20 -7.79
C SER A 54 2.67 -3.07 -6.94
N VAL A 55 3.19 -4.07 -6.24
CA VAL A 55 2.39 -4.90 -5.34
C VAL A 55 1.84 -4.07 -4.18
N THR A 56 2.69 -3.26 -3.56
CA THR A 56 2.29 -2.37 -2.46
C THR A 56 1.26 -1.35 -2.92
N ILE A 57 1.47 -0.75 -4.09
CA ILE A 57 0.53 0.20 -4.67
C ILE A 57 -0.85 -0.45 -4.84
N LYS A 58 -0.89 -1.60 -5.49
CA LYS A 58 -2.14 -2.31 -5.76
C LYS A 58 -2.86 -2.73 -4.48
N THR A 59 -2.13 -3.37 -3.58
CA THR A 59 -2.69 -3.88 -2.33
C THR A 59 -3.32 -2.75 -1.51
N HIS A 60 -2.57 -1.68 -1.28
CA HIS A 60 -3.04 -0.61 -0.41
C HIS A 60 -3.99 0.35 -1.12
N GLY A 61 -3.89 0.49 -2.45
CA GLY A 61 -4.88 1.22 -3.22
C GLY A 61 -6.25 0.57 -3.14
N GLU A 62 -6.32 -0.74 -3.31
CA GLU A 62 -7.56 -1.50 -3.19
C GLU A 62 -8.12 -1.44 -1.76
N LEU A 63 -7.25 -1.58 -0.76
CA LEU A 63 -7.66 -1.48 0.64
C LEU A 63 -8.17 -0.09 0.98
N ALA A 64 -7.56 0.95 0.45
CA ALA A 64 -8.01 2.32 0.66
C ALA A 64 -9.44 2.49 0.16
N VAL A 65 -9.75 2.00 -1.03
CA VAL A 65 -11.11 2.06 -1.59
C VAL A 65 -12.09 1.29 -0.72
N LYS A 66 -11.73 0.09 -0.27
CA LYS A 66 -12.58 -0.69 0.64
C LYS A 66 -12.88 0.04 1.93
N LYS A 67 -11.95 0.87 2.39
CA LYS A 67 -12.10 1.64 3.64
C LYS A 67 -12.67 3.03 3.42
N GLY A 68 -13.17 3.30 2.23
CA GLY A 68 -13.92 4.50 1.93
C GLY A 68 -13.19 5.59 1.16
N ALA A 69 -11.99 5.35 0.67
CA ALA A 69 -11.30 6.32 -0.16
C ALA A 69 -12.02 6.48 -1.50
N THR A 70 -12.14 7.73 -1.93
CA THR A 70 -12.72 8.04 -3.23
C THR A 70 -11.64 8.06 -4.29
N MET A 71 -12.07 7.95 -5.56
CA MET A 71 -11.14 8.07 -6.69
C MET A 71 -10.49 9.46 -6.72
N ASP A 72 -11.22 10.49 -6.30
CA ASP A 72 -10.66 11.84 -6.18
C ASP A 72 -9.52 11.89 -5.16
N GLU A 73 -9.69 11.22 -4.02
CA GLU A 73 -8.64 11.15 -3.00
C GLU A 73 -7.41 10.41 -3.52
N ILE A 74 -7.61 9.30 -4.23
CA ILE A 74 -6.51 8.56 -4.85
C ILE A 74 -5.78 9.45 -5.85
N GLY A 75 -6.54 10.15 -6.71
CA GLY A 75 -5.96 11.06 -7.69
C GLY A 75 -5.14 12.17 -7.04
N GLU A 76 -5.60 12.70 -5.91
CA GLU A 76 -4.86 13.72 -5.18
C GLU A 76 -3.56 13.19 -4.58
N VAL A 77 -3.57 11.97 -4.07
CA VAL A 77 -2.34 11.31 -3.60
C VAL A 77 -1.34 11.18 -4.74
N LEU A 78 -1.80 10.74 -5.93
CA LEU A 78 -0.92 10.60 -7.08
C LEU A 78 -0.36 11.96 -7.54
N ARG A 79 -1.16 13.03 -7.43
CA ARG A 79 -0.66 14.38 -7.74
C ARG A 79 0.46 14.81 -6.78
N LEU A 80 0.36 14.45 -5.50
CA LEU A 80 1.42 14.73 -4.52
C LEU A 80 2.71 13.96 -4.86
N VAL A 81 2.58 12.70 -5.24
CA VAL A 81 3.73 11.90 -5.68
C VAL A 81 4.37 12.50 -6.93
N PHE A 82 3.54 12.87 -7.90
CA PHE A 82 4.01 13.49 -9.14
C PHE A 82 4.75 14.80 -8.86
N PHE A 83 4.21 15.61 -7.97
CA PHE A 83 4.83 16.89 -7.60
C PHE A 83 6.24 16.71 -7.08
N TYR A 84 6.46 15.67 -6.26
CA TYR A 84 7.76 15.48 -5.60
C TYR A 84 8.74 14.64 -6.42
N TYR A 85 8.26 13.56 -7.03
CA TYR A 85 9.12 12.57 -7.70
C TYR A 85 9.01 12.57 -9.23
N GLY A 86 7.98 13.18 -9.80
CA GLY A 86 7.79 13.20 -11.24
C GLY A 86 6.99 12.01 -11.77
N ALA A 87 6.86 11.96 -13.11
CA ALA A 87 5.96 11.03 -13.79
C ALA A 87 6.32 9.55 -13.57
N SER A 88 7.59 9.21 -13.54
CA SER A 88 8.03 7.81 -13.45
C SER A 88 7.53 7.12 -12.18
N ALA A 89 7.31 7.89 -11.10
CA ALA A 89 6.86 7.31 -9.84
C ALA A 89 5.37 6.96 -9.84
N ILE A 90 4.57 7.53 -10.73
CA ILE A 90 3.12 7.27 -10.74
C ILE A 90 2.67 6.33 -11.86
N ILE A 91 3.52 6.02 -12.83
CA ILE A 91 3.12 5.17 -13.96
C ILE A 91 2.48 3.85 -13.51
N PRO A 92 3.08 3.09 -12.57
CA PRO A 92 2.44 1.86 -12.10
C PRO A 92 1.11 2.10 -11.38
N ALA A 93 0.97 3.26 -10.73
CA ALA A 93 -0.24 3.59 -9.99
C ALA A 93 -1.38 4.03 -10.92
N VAL A 94 -1.06 4.65 -12.05
CA VAL A 94 -2.08 5.06 -13.03
C VAL A 94 -2.79 3.83 -13.60
N GLU A 95 -2.06 2.75 -13.84
CA GLU A 95 -2.66 1.50 -14.28
C GLU A 95 -3.66 0.96 -13.26
N LEU A 96 -3.30 0.99 -11.99
CA LEU A 96 -4.18 0.59 -10.91
C LEU A 96 -5.42 1.50 -10.83
N PHE A 97 -5.24 2.80 -11.03
CA PHE A 97 -6.32 3.76 -11.00
C PHE A 97 -7.39 3.39 -12.04
N GLU A 98 -6.97 3.03 -13.25
CA GLU A 98 -7.89 2.58 -14.29
C GLU A 98 -8.63 1.31 -13.87
N GLU A 99 -7.93 0.33 -13.30
CA GLU A 99 -8.54 -0.90 -12.82
C GLU A 99 -9.60 -0.64 -11.75
N LEU A 100 -9.31 0.28 -10.82
CA LEU A 100 -10.24 0.62 -9.75
C LEU A 100 -11.49 1.35 -10.27
N GLU A 101 -11.34 2.19 -11.31
CA GLU A 101 -12.49 2.86 -11.92
C GLU A 101 -13.40 1.87 -12.64
N GLU A 102 -12.82 0.88 -13.31
CA GLU A 102 -13.58 -0.13 -14.04
C GLU A 102 -14.24 -1.16 -13.13
N GLY A 103 -13.63 -1.40 -11.99
CA GLY A 103 -14.10 -2.36 -11.01
C GLY A 103 -15.12 -1.82 -10.06
#